data_2e817edf98074df1de090f459aeb79fa
#
_entry.id   2e817edf98074df1de090f459aeb79fa
#
_cell.length_a   1.000
_cell.length_b   1.000
_cell.length_c   1.000
_cell.angle_alpha   90.00
_cell.angle_beta   90.00
_cell.angle_gamma   90.00
#
_symmetry.space_group_name_H-M   'P 1'
#
loop_
_entity.id
_entity.type
_entity.pdbx_description
1 polymer ?
#
loop_
_entity_poly.entity_id
_entity_poly.type
_entity_poly.pdbx_seq_one_letter_code
_entity_poly.pdbx_strand_id
1 'polypeptide(L)' 'MPQYRCYFLNHRYYIVDHRAITCDTDDAARVLADELLRENVYPAIEVWEGQRQVHAAKKSPADQPEKSGAKI' A
#
# COMPACT_ATOMS: atom_id res chain seq x y z
N MET A 1 -6.14 -9.55 -18.66
CA MET A 1 -5.68 -8.43 -17.82
C MET A 1 -4.87 -8.99 -16.67
N PRO A 2 -3.73 -8.40 -16.38
CA PRO A 2 -2.89 -8.91 -15.29
C PRO A 2 -3.57 -8.74 -13.94
N GLN A 3 -3.31 -9.69 -13.08
CA GLN A 3 -3.81 -9.63 -11.72
C GLN A 3 -2.65 -9.30 -10.79
N TYR A 4 -2.88 -8.33 -9.92
CA TYR A 4 -1.88 -7.87 -8.97
C TYR A 4 -2.30 -8.22 -7.57
N ARG A 5 -1.32 -8.44 -6.70
CA ARG A 5 -1.58 -8.67 -5.29
C ARG A 5 -1.01 -7.51 -4.50
N CYS A 6 -1.87 -6.97 -3.65
CA CYS A 6 -1.48 -5.89 -2.76
C CYS A 6 -1.37 -6.46 -1.36
N TYR A 7 -0.22 -6.30 -0.74
CA TYR A 7 0.01 -6.76 0.63
C TYR A 7 0.13 -5.57 1.53
N PHE A 8 -0.69 -5.53 2.57
CA PHE A 8 -0.63 -4.48 3.58
C PHE A 8 0.31 -4.91 4.69
N LEU A 9 1.16 -3.98 5.12
CA LEU A 9 2.22 -4.27 6.09
C LEU A 9 2.01 -3.43 7.34
N ASN A 10 2.41 -4.00 8.48
CA ASN A 10 2.40 -3.24 9.71
C ASN A 10 3.72 -2.49 9.87
N HIS A 11 3.93 -1.85 11.02
CA HIS A 11 5.13 -1.06 11.26
C HIS A 11 6.41 -1.90 11.29
N ARG A 12 6.27 -3.20 11.46
CA ARG A 12 7.41 -4.11 11.43
C ARG A 12 7.60 -4.77 10.08
N TYR A 13 6.79 -4.34 9.10
CA TYR A 13 6.84 -4.87 7.73
C TYR A 13 6.42 -6.33 7.64
N TYR A 14 5.56 -6.77 8.54
CA TYR A 14 4.89 -8.06 8.39
C TYR A 14 3.62 -7.86 7.59
N ILE A 15 3.32 -8.83 6.73
CA ILE A 15 2.09 -8.81 5.95
C ILE A 15 0.93 -9.13 6.89
N VAL A 16 -0.01 -8.20 7.01
CA VAL A 16 -1.15 -8.36 7.91
C VAL A 16 -2.46 -8.47 7.17
N ASP A 17 -2.48 -8.15 5.87
CA ASP A 17 -3.68 -8.25 5.06
C ASP A 17 -3.26 -8.25 3.60
N HIS A 18 -4.19 -8.63 2.72
CA HIS A 18 -3.87 -8.61 1.31
C HIS A 18 -5.15 -8.38 0.51
N ARG A 19 -4.97 -7.99 -0.75
CA ARG A 19 -6.09 -7.79 -1.65
C ARG A 19 -5.62 -8.04 -3.07
N ALA A 20 -6.47 -8.68 -3.87
CA ALA A 20 -6.18 -8.89 -5.29
C ALA A 20 -6.87 -7.80 -6.10
N ILE A 21 -6.17 -7.25 -7.07
CA ILE A 21 -6.75 -6.27 -7.98
C ILE A 21 -6.39 -6.66 -9.41
N THR A 22 -7.22 -6.23 -10.34
CA THR A 22 -7.00 -6.46 -11.76
C THR A 22 -6.88 -5.11 -12.44
N CYS A 23 -5.77 -4.88 -13.13
CA CYS A 23 -5.52 -3.60 -13.79
C CYS A 23 -4.88 -3.86 -15.14
N ASP A 24 -5.02 -2.89 -16.04
CA ASP A 24 -4.44 -3.01 -17.38
C ASP A 24 -2.94 -2.79 -17.38
N THR A 25 -2.44 -1.94 -16.51
CA THR A 25 -1.04 -1.54 -16.52
C THR A 25 -0.50 -1.44 -15.13
N ASP A 26 0.82 -1.43 -15.00
CA ASP A 26 1.48 -1.21 -13.72
C ASP A 26 1.12 0.16 -13.15
N ASP A 27 1.01 1.17 -14.01
CA ASP A 27 0.67 2.51 -13.53
C ASP A 27 -0.70 2.54 -12.90
N ALA A 28 -1.67 1.87 -13.51
CA ALA A 28 -3.01 1.80 -12.93
C ALA A 28 -2.98 1.07 -11.59
N ALA A 29 -2.18 0.02 -11.49
CA ALA A 29 -2.04 -0.71 -10.24
C ALA A 29 -1.43 0.16 -9.15
N ARG A 30 -0.42 0.97 -9.50
CA ARG A 30 0.21 1.87 -8.54
C ARG A 30 -0.76 2.91 -8.01
N VAL A 31 -1.55 3.50 -8.91
CA VAL A 31 -2.54 4.49 -8.49
C VAL A 31 -3.56 3.88 -7.55
N LEU A 32 -4.06 2.72 -7.90
CA LEU A 32 -5.04 2.05 -7.06
C LEU A 32 -4.46 1.66 -5.71
N ALA A 33 -3.20 1.20 -5.71
CA ALA A 33 -2.54 0.84 -4.47
C ALA A 33 -2.38 2.05 -3.55
N ASP A 34 -2.03 3.20 -4.10
CA ASP A 34 -1.91 4.40 -3.30
C ASP A 34 -3.25 4.80 -2.68
N GLU A 35 -4.32 4.62 -3.43
CA GLU A 35 -5.66 4.88 -2.89
C GLU A 35 -6.01 3.90 -1.78
N LEU A 36 -5.70 2.64 -1.97
CA LEU A 36 -5.96 1.64 -0.95
C LEU A 36 -5.18 1.94 0.32
N LEU A 37 -3.95 2.40 0.17
CA LEU A 37 -3.14 2.73 1.33
C LEU A 37 -3.76 3.90 2.10
N ARG A 38 -4.23 4.92 1.38
CA ARG A 38 -4.85 6.07 2.04
C ARG A 38 -6.14 5.71 2.75
N GLU A 39 -6.87 4.75 2.20
CA GLU A 39 -8.19 4.40 2.73
C GLU A 39 -8.14 3.41 3.87
N ASN A 40 -6.97 2.85 4.15
CA ASN A 40 -6.83 1.82 5.18
C ASN A 40 -5.89 2.30 6.27
N VAL A 41 -5.89 1.58 7.39
CA VAL A 41 -5.12 2.00 8.55
C VAL A 41 -3.68 1.55 8.51
N TYR A 42 -3.31 0.75 7.52
CA TYR A 42 -1.98 0.15 7.48
C TYR A 42 -0.94 1.18 7.05
N PRO A 43 0.28 1.09 7.59
CA PRO A 43 1.32 2.08 7.29
C PRO A 43 2.01 1.89 5.95
N ALA A 44 1.90 0.71 5.33
CA ALA A 44 2.62 0.42 4.10
C ALA A 44 1.86 -0.58 3.24
N ILE A 45 2.18 -0.56 1.95
CA ILE A 45 1.59 -1.49 1.00
C ILE A 45 2.65 -1.89 -0.02
N GLU A 46 2.60 -3.14 -0.48
CA GLU A 46 3.40 -3.63 -1.59
C GLU A 46 2.49 -4.21 -2.64
N VAL A 47 2.85 -4.01 -3.90
CA VAL A 47 2.08 -4.54 -5.02
C VAL A 47 2.96 -5.47 -5.82
N TRP A 48 2.46 -6.66 -6.10
CA TRP A 48 3.19 -7.68 -6.82
C TRP A 48 2.35 -8.24 -7.96
N GLU A 49 3.02 -8.54 -9.06
CA GLU A 49 2.44 -9.33 -10.14
C GLU A 49 3.29 -10.60 -10.26
N GLY A 50 2.74 -11.72 -9.78
CA GLY A 50 3.53 -12.94 -9.70
C GLY A 50 4.72 -12.74 -8.79
N GLN A 51 5.92 -12.91 -9.33
CA GLN A 51 7.14 -12.75 -8.55
C GLN A 51 7.79 -11.39 -8.75
N ARG A 52 7.14 -10.50 -9.47
CA ARG A 52 7.69 -9.20 -9.80
C ARG A 52 7.05 -8.14 -8.91
N GLN A 53 7.87 -7.42 -8.16
CA GLN A 53 7.36 -6.31 -7.36
C GLN A 53 7.15 -5.10 -8.26
N VAL A 54 5.94 -4.59 -8.26
CA VAL A 54 5.54 -3.48 -9.12
C VAL A 54 5.67 -2.16 -8.39
N HIS A 55 5.35 -2.13 -7.09
CA HIS A 55 5.26 -0.88 -6.37
C HIS A 55 5.36 -1.16 -4.88
N ALA A 56 5.86 -0.19 -4.14
CA ALA A 56 5.86 -0.22 -2.69
C ALA A 56 5.70 1.20 -2.21
N ALA A 57 4.85 1.40 -1.22
CA ALA A 57 4.56 2.73 -0.72
C ALA A 57 4.39 2.68 0.79
N LYS A 58 4.70 3.79 1.44
CA LYS A 58 4.52 3.96 2.87
C LYS A 58 3.81 5.27 3.11
N LYS A 59 3.01 5.32 4.16
CA LYS A 59 2.43 6.58 4.59
C LYS A 59 3.52 7.45 5.14
N SER A 60 3.55 8.69 4.68
CA SER A 60 4.54 9.62 5.20
C SER A 60 4.12 10.05 6.61
N PRO A 61 5.06 10.48 7.44
CA PRO A 61 4.73 10.98 8.76
C PRO A 61 3.73 12.13 8.73
N ALA A 62 3.75 12.94 7.69
CA ALA A 62 2.85 14.07 7.58
C ALA A 62 1.41 13.64 7.41
N ASP A 63 1.17 12.43 6.95
CA ASP A 63 -0.18 11.93 6.72
C ASP A 63 -0.81 11.29 7.94
N GLN A 64 -0.09 11.19 9.05
CA GLN A 64 -0.54 10.46 10.22
C GLN A 64 -1.04 11.44 11.27
N PRO A 65 -2.30 11.34 11.66
CA PRO A 65 -2.88 12.30 12.62
C PRO A 65 -2.20 12.30 13.98
N GLU A 66 -1.83 11.14 14.46
CA GLU A 66 -1.20 11.06 15.77
C GLU A 66 0.14 11.75 15.79
N LYS A 67 0.74 11.88 14.65
CA LYS A 67 2.00 12.57 14.56
C LYS A 67 1.86 14.01 14.96
N SER A 68 0.82 14.64 14.47
CA SER A 68 0.58 16.03 14.82
C SER A 68 0.35 16.18 16.30
N GLY A 69 -0.43 15.28 16.86
CA GLY A 69 -0.68 15.33 18.29
C GLY A 69 0.55 15.16 19.10
N ALA A 70 1.45 14.31 18.66
CA ALA A 70 2.65 14.03 19.42
C ALA A 70 3.56 15.22 19.54
N LYS A 71 3.44 16.16 18.66
CA LYS A 71 4.31 17.30 18.70
C LYS A 71 4.00 18.27 19.80
N ILE A 72 2.84 18.19 20.30
CA ILE A 72 2.43 19.12 21.33
C ILE A 72 3.07 18.83 22.69
#